data_fd255b5edce17c9b47a9076fb67d7f7e
#
_entry.id   fd255b5edce17c9b47a9076fb67d7f7e
#
_cell.length_a   1.000
_cell.length_b   1.000
_cell.length_c   1.000
_cell.angle_alpha   90.00
_cell.angle_beta   90.00
_cell.angle_gamma   90.00
#
_symmetry.space_group_name_H-M   'P 1'
#
loop_
_entity.id
_entity.type
_entity.pdbx_description
1 polymer ?
#
loop_
_entity_poly.entity_id
_entity_poly.type
_entity_poly.pdbx_seq_one_letter_code
_entity_poly.pdbx_strand_id
1 'polypeptide(L)'
;TMTVLAEKKGEGGGRLVPEYRRFGGSVNDVESFLEHEPYRRFPLPEDAGACVREGLSFCSAAERHLLEKMEACRNFRLDAAKEMTQGIVPNPDVVSSRALENLGPETVRRFGIRRGDGVFVMPKGYVDQLPEQERRFLKPLYEPVQAGRYALNAPEKVLLYLIPSNGAEQAVTLLRHLEKFRPLMEARRETRMGRMKYYHVHWPRQERFFRPGPKILAVRKCARPTFSYTEKEAYVMMAFNVIRSERVSMKYLAALFNSRLMQFWFLRRGKMQGDFFQMDTAPVLRAPIRVPGLPLLREAERLADALAVRYCPEEDERMNELMEDIYGLSPQEREVVIQACSSMRAGRESLPE
;
A
#
# COMPACT_ATOMS: atom_id res chain seq x y z
N THR A 1 8.68 -18.79 1.70
CA THR A 1 9.83 -19.13 2.57
C THR A 1 11.06 -19.20 1.69
N MET A 2 12.17 -18.60 2.10
CA MET A 2 13.45 -18.68 1.40
C MET A 2 14.37 -19.57 2.25
N THR A 3 14.93 -20.62 1.66
CA THR A 3 15.96 -21.43 2.30
C THR A 3 17.30 -21.03 1.70
N VAL A 4 18.27 -20.66 2.54
CA VAL A 4 19.64 -20.32 2.14
C VAL A 4 20.55 -21.43 2.61
N LEU A 5 21.24 -22.09 1.69
CA LEU A 5 22.33 -23.00 1.98
C LEU A 5 23.64 -22.26 1.72
N ALA A 6 24.48 -22.13 2.74
CA ALA A 6 25.78 -21.50 2.65
C ALA A 6 26.84 -22.42 3.23
N GLU A 7 27.92 -22.63 2.46
CA GLU A 7 29.08 -23.40 2.91
C GLU A 7 30.21 -22.43 3.24
N LYS A 8 30.86 -22.61 4.41
CA LYS A 8 32.05 -21.84 4.76
C LYS A 8 33.24 -22.34 3.95
N LYS A 9 33.76 -21.47 3.08
CA LYS A 9 34.94 -21.80 2.27
C LYS A 9 36.22 -21.76 3.11
N GLY A 10 37.07 -22.79 2.93
CA GLY A 10 38.47 -22.77 3.36
C GLY A 10 39.29 -21.78 2.54
N GLU A 11 40.54 -21.50 2.93
CA GLU A 11 41.44 -20.43 2.47
C GLU A 11 41.86 -20.45 0.97
N GLY A 12 41.00 -20.76 0.06
CA GLY A 12 41.26 -20.77 -1.40
C GLY A 12 40.29 -19.83 -2.14
N GLY A 13 40.75 -18.61 -2.41
CA GLY A 13 39.95 -17.49 -2.91
C GLY A 13 39.39 -17.58 -4.33
N GLY A 14 38.35 -18.34 -4.58
CA GLY A 14 37.52 -18.21 -5.77
C GLY A 14 36.25 -17.40 -5.49
N ARG A 15 35.85 -16.50 -6.38
CA ARG A 15 34.61 -15.73 -6.28
C ARG A 15 33.42 -16.66 -6.40
N LEU A 16 32.59 -16.77 -5.33
CA LEU A 16 31.35 -17.52 -5.39
C LEU A 16 30.31 -16.75 -6.19
N VAL A 17 29.76 -17.38 -7.20
CA VAL A 17 28.57 -16.90 -7.89
C VAL A 17 27.38 -17.64 -7.25
N PRO A 18 26.53 -16.95 -6.50
CA PRO A 18 25.37 -17.61 -5.88
C PRO A 18 24.41 -18.09 -6.94
N GLU A 19 23.81 -19.23 -6.65
CA GLU A 19 22.78 -19.83 -7.48
C GLU A 19 21.48 -19.89 -6.69
N TYR A 20 20.35 -19.74 -7.36
CA TYR A 20 19.05 -19.87 -6.75
C TYR A 20 18.04 -20.58 -7.66
N ARG A 21 17.05 -21.18 -7.04
CA ARG A 21 15.85 -21.67 -7.73
C ARG A 21 14.62 -20.96 -7.14
N ARG A 22 13.67 -20.63 -7.97
CA ARG A 22 12.40 -20.07 -7.53
C ARG A 22 11.30 -21.08 -7.74
N PHE A 23 10.70 -21.54 -6.65
CA PHE A 23 9.55 -22.43 -6.70
C PHE A 23 8.28 -21.63 -7.02
N GLY A 24 7.58 -22.03 -8.09
CA GLY A 24 6.32 -21.39 -8.53
C GLY A 24 5.12 -22.34 -8.53
N GLY A 25 5.29 -23.59 -8.06
CA GLY A 25 4.25 -24.62 -8.07
C GLY A 25 3.58 -24.86 -6.71
N SER A 26 2.79 -25.92 -6.62
CA SER A 26 2.16 -26.39 -5.38
C SER A 26 3.16 -27.10 -4.47
N VAL A 27 2.82 -27.23 -3.17
CA VAL A 27 3.69 -27.92 -2.19
C VAL A 27 3.98 -29.39 -2.57
N ASN A 28 3.10 -30.00 -3.36
CA ASN A 28 3.25 -31.40 -3.77
C ASN A 28 4.34 -31.62 -4.84
N ASP A 29 4.80 -30.54 -5.48
CA ASP A 29 5.79 -30.61 -6.57
C ASP A 29 7.22 -30.24 -6.11
N VAL A 30 7.45 -30.12 -4.79
CA VAL A 30 8.73 -29.65 -4.23
C VAL A 30 9.88 -30.60 -4.59
N GLU A 31 9.67 -31.90 -4.58
CA GLU A 31 10.69 -32.93 -4.88
C GLU A 31 11.11 -32.83 -6.36
N SER A 32 10.14 -32.83 -7.27
CA SER A 32 10.39 -32.60 -8.70
C SER A 32 11.09 -31.28 -8.98
N PHE A 33 10.72 -30.22 -8.28
CA PHE A 33 11.38 -28.92 -8.38
C PHE A 33 12.86 -28.99 -7.96
N LEU A 34 13.16 -29.67 -6.85
CA LEU A 34 14.55 -29.79 -6.36
C LEU A 34 15.43 -30.64 -7.30
N GLU A 35 14.84 -31.62 -8.01
CA GLU A 35 15.56 -32.50 -8.91
C GLU A 35 15.74 -31.93 -10.33
N HIS A 36 14.70 -31.28 -10.88
CA HIS A 36 14.63 -30.99 -12.31
C HIS A 36 14.74 -29.49 -12.67
N GLU A 37 14.40 -28.57 -11.74
CA GLU A 37 14.44 -27.14 -12.06
C GLU A 37 15.87 -26.61 -12.13
N PRO A 38 16.29 -25.96 -13.23
CA PRO A 38 17.65 -25.49 -13.38
C PRO A 38 17.94 -24.33 -12.39
N TYR A 39 19.16 -24.29 -11.87
CA TYR A 39 19.63 -23.19 -11.07
C TYR A 39 19.84 -21.94 -11.93
N ARG A 40 19.38 -20.82 -11.41
CA ARG A 40 19.68 -19.48 -11.98
C ARG A 40 20.82 -18.86 -11.22
N ARG A 41 21.80 -18.31 -11.96
CA ARG A 41 22.93 -17.59 -11.39
C ARG A 41 22.60 -16.11 -11.27
N PHE A 42 22.98 -15.47 -10.17
CA PHE A 42 22.91 -14.04 -10.05
C PHE A 42 24.24 -13.47 -9.54
N PRO A 43 24.72 -12.36 -10.11
CA PRO A 43 25.96 -11.76 -9.66
C PRO A 43 25.77 -11.08 -8.30
N LEU A 44 26.64 -11.39 -7.33
CA LEU A 44 26.73 -10.59 -6.12
C LEU A 44 27.37 -9.24 -6.40
N PRO A 45 27.01 -8.16 -5.67
CA PRO A 45 27.77 -6.93 -5.68
C PRO A 45 29.23 -7.18 -5.29
N GLU A 46 30.16 -6.36 -5.82
CA GLU A 46 31.57 -6.44 -5.44
C GLU A 46 31.80 -6.11 -3.98
N ASP A 47 31.01 -5.19 -3.43
CA ASP A 47 30.96 -4.88 -2.01
C ASP A 47 29.95 -5.78 -1.30
N ALA A 48 30.45 -6.74 -0.51
CA ALA A 48 29.62 -7.61 0.33
C ALA A 48 28.80 -6.79 1.36
N GLY A 49 29.28 -5.61 1.76
CA GLY A 49 28.56 -4.70 2.64
C GLY A 49 27.29 -4.11 1.99
N ALA A 50 27.23 -4.03 0.66
CA ALA A 50 26.01 -3.62 -0.06
C ALA A 50 24.89 -4.64 0.14
N CYS A 51 25.18 -5.93 0.16
CA CYS A 51 24.18 -6.98 0.42
C CYS A 51 23.59 -6.86 1.84
N VAL A 52 24.36 -6.43 2.81
CA VAL A 52 23.90 -6.23 4.19
C VAL A 52 23.04 -4.98 4.31
N ARG A 53 23.40 -3.91 3.62
CA ARG A 53 22.67 -2.62 3.66
C ARG A 53 21.40 -2.64 2.82
N GLU A 54 21.43 -3.28 1.65
CA GLU A 54 20.36 -3.22 0.64
C GLU A 54 19.50 -4.50 0.58
N GLY A 55 19.95 -5.56 1.24
CA GLY A 55 19.37 -6.90 1.17
C GLY A 55 19.83 -7.67 -0.08
N LEU A 56 19.62 -8.99 -0.06
CA LEU A 56 19.88 -9.84 -1.22
C LEU A 56 18.87 -9.53 -2.33
N SER A 57 19.37 -9.06 -3.47
CA SER A 57 18.55 -8.79 -4.66
C SER A 57 18.86 -9.82 -5.74
N PHE A 58 17.86 -10.63 -6.07
CA PHE A 58 17.93 -11.64 -7.13
C PHE A 58 17.70 -10.99 -8.50
N CYS A 59 18.61 -10.14 -8.93
CA CYS A 59 18.55 -9.38 -10.18
C CYS A 59 19.63 -9.85 -11.15
N SER A 60 19.31 -9.90 -12.45
CA SER A 60 20.31 -10.02 -13.51
C SER A 60 21.22 -8.79 -13.54
N ALA A 61 22.35 -8.88 -14.26
CA ALA A 61 23.26 -7.73 -14.44
C ALA A 61 22.55 -6.54 -15.11
N ALA A 62 21.71 -6.81 -16.12
CA ALA A 62 20.92 -5.78 -16.81
C ALA A 62 19.91 -5.09 -15.89
N GLU A 63 19.17 -5.87 -15.08
CA GLU A 63 18.22 -5.32 -14.10
C GLU A 63 18.93 -4.47 -13.03
N ARG A 64 20.11 -4.91 -12.57
CA ARG A 64 20.89 -4.15 -11.59
C ARG A 64 21.35 -2.82 -12.17
N HIS A 65 21.93 -2.82 -13.37
CA HIS A 65 22.34 -1.60 -14.07
C HIS A 65 21.17 -0.61 -14.21
N LEU A 66 19.99 -1.11 -14.56
CA LEU A 66 18.78 -0.28 -14.67
C LEU A 66 18.35 0.30 -13.31
N LEU A 67 18.38 -0.49 -12.25
CA LEU A 67 18.07 0.00 -10.89
C LEU A 67 19.05 1.10 -10.45
N GLU A 68 20.34 0.93 -10.71
CA GLU A 68 21.39 1.94 -10.44
C GLU A 68 21.15 3.22 -11.25
N LYS A 69 20.79 3.11 -12.52
CA LYS A 69 20.41 4.25 -13.36
C LYS A 69 19.19 4.98 -12.82
N MET A 70 18.15 4.26 -12.42
CA MET A 70 16.96 4.87 -11.80
C MET A 70 17.32 5.63 -10.53
N GLU A 71 18.17 5.06 -9.66
CA GLU A 71 18.64 5.72 -8.43
C GLU A 71 19.48 6.96 -8.73
N ALA A 72 20.36 6.91 -9.75
CA ALA A 72 21.15 8.05 -10.18
C ALA A 72 20.31 9.20 -10.75
N CYS A 73 19.20 8.89 -11.40
CA CYS A 73 18.25 9.87 -11.95
C CYS A 73 17.40 10.57 -10.90
N ARG A 74 17.37 10.07 -9.66
CA ARG A 74 16.54 10.62 -8.60
C ARG A 74 16.91 12.05 -8.22
N ASN A 75 15.93 12.95 -8.24
CA ASN A 75 16.10 14.36 -7.82
C ASN A 75 15.09 14.80 -6.75
N PHE A 76 14.24 13.88 -6.26
CA PHE A 76 13.25 14.15 -5.23
C PHE A 76 13.13 13.00 -4.23
N ARG A 77 12.81 13.33 -2.98
CA ARG A 77 12.47 12.37 -1.92
C ARG A 77 11.29 12.88 -1.11
N LEU A 78 10.38 11.98 -0.76
CA LEU A 78 9.31 12.25 0.19
C LEU A 78 9.86 12.35 1.61
N ASP A 79 9.34 13.29 2.39
CA ASP A 79 9.59 13.39 3.83
C ASP A 79 8.64 12.43 4.57
N ALA A 80 9.21 11.42 5.22
CA ALA A 80 8.45 10.40 5.94
C ALA A 80 7.54 10.97 7.03
N ALA A 81 7.97 12.01 7.73
CA ALA A 81 7.25 12.59 8.86
C ALA A 81 6.16 13.58 8.42
N LYS A 82 6.38 14.24 7.27
CA LYS A 82 5.53 15.36 6.83
C LYS A 82 4.62 15.02 5.66
N GLU A 83 5.00 14.06 4.81
CA GLU A 83 4.33 13.85 3.53
C GLU A 83 3.69 12.48 3.37
N MET A 84 3.84 11.59 4.36
CA MET A 84 3.24 10.26 4.32
C MET A 84 2.69 9.84 5.68
N THR A 85 1.53 9.16 5.68
CA THR A 85 0.96 8.53 6.86
C THR A 85 0.31 7.20 6.50
N GLN A 86 0.15 6.35 7.48
CA GLN A 86 -0.70 5.17 7.36
C GLN A 86 -2.17 5.56 7.57
N GLY A 87 -3.08 4.72 7.12
CA GLY A 87 -4.50 4.86 7.41
C GLY A 87 -4.83 4.74 8.90
N ILE A 88 -6.03 5.13 9.22
CA ILE A 88 -6.61 5.18 10.57
C ILE A 88 -6.80 3.77 11.13
N VAL A 89 -6.73 3.64 12.45
CA VAL A 89 -7.11 2.41 13.17
C VAL A 89 -8.21 2.74 14.16
N PRO A 90 -9.48 2.42 13.84
CA PRO A 90 -10.60 2.67 14.77
C PRO A 90 -10.53 1.81 16.01
N ASN A 91 -10.31 0.52 15.86
CA ASN A 91 -10.17 -0.54 16.87
C ASN A 91 -11.26 -0.54 17.95
N PRO A 92 -12.37 -1.24 17.72
CA PRO A 92 -12.64 -2.02 16.52
C PRO A 92 -13.34 -1.20 15.42
N ASP A 93 -13.21 -1.61 14.18
CA ASP A 93 -14.01 -1.13 13.06
C ASP A 93 -15.42 -1.75 13.09
N VAL A 94 -15.45 -3.09 13.12
CA VAL A 94 -16.64 -3.92 13.26
C VAL A 94 -16.40 -5.03 14.30
N VAL A 95 -17.45 -5.64 14.80
CA VAL A 95 -17.36 -6.72 15.79
C VAL A 95 -16.90 -8.01 15.11
N SER A 96 -15.72 -8.52 15.48
CA SER A 96 -15.18 -9.80 15.02
C SER A 96 -15.59 -10.98 15.91
N SER A 97 -15.47 -12.22 15.41
CA SER A 97 -15.69 -13.43 16.23
C SER A 97 -14.79 -13.45 17.46
N ARG A 98 -13.51 -13.11 17.31
CA ARG A 98 -12.56 -13.03 18.42
C ARG A 98 -12.95 -11.99 19.47
N ALA A 99 -13.56 -10.88 19.05
CA ALA A 99 -14.06 -9.87 19.97
C ALA A 99 -15.21 -10.40 20.84
N LEU A 100 -16.12 -11.19 20.26
CA LEU A 100 -17.22 -11.85 21.00
C LEU A 100 -16.68 -12.90 21.99
N GLU A 101 -15.74 -13.72 21.58
CA GLU A 101 -15.07 -14.71 22.44
C GLU A 101 -14.42 -14.05 23.66
N ASN A 102 -13.69 -12.93 23.45
CA ASN A 102 -13.04 -12.19 24.53
C ASN A 102 -14.02 -11.53 25.51
N LEU A 103 -15.20 -11.14 25.05
CA LEU A 103 -16.24 -10.55 25.92
C LEU A 103 -16.97 -11.60 26.78
N GLY A 104 -17.06 -12.82 26.30
CA GLY A 104 -17.85 -13.88 26.89
C GLY A 104 -19.37 -13.77 26.64
N PRO A 105 -20.09 -14.90 26.75
CA PRO A 105 -21.49 -15.00 26.31
C PRO A 105 -22.48 -14.15 27.15
N GLU A 106 -22.19 -13.92 28.41
CA GLU A 106 -23.04 -13.10 29.30
C GLU A 106 -23.02 -11.63 28.89
N THR A 107 -21.80 -11.05 28.67
CA THR A 107 -21.65 -9.66 28.25
C THR A 107 -22.25 -9.45 26.84
N VAL A 108 -22.00 -10.40 25.93
CA VAL A 108 -22.55 -10.37 24.57
C VAL A 108 -24.09 -10.30 24.59
N ARG A 109 -24.75 -11.14 25.42
CA ARG A 109 -26.21 -11.14 25.55
C ARG A 109 -26.70 -9.85 26.21
N ARG A 110 -26.06 -9.41 27.29
CA ARG A 110 -26.45 -8.20 28.05
C ARG A 110 -26.46 -6.95 27.18
N PHE A 111 -25.43 -6.77 26.30
CA PHE A 111 -25.30 -5.60 25.44
C PHE A 111 -25.89 -5.83 24.04
N GLY A 112 -26.39 -7.01 23.71
CA GLY A 112 -26.97 -7.33 22.40
C GLY A 112 -25.97 -7.20 21.24
N ILE A 113 -24.69 -7.50 21.50
CA ILE A 113 -23.61 -7.36 20.51
C ILE A 113 -23.63 -8.58 19.58
N ARG A 114 -23.48 -8.34 18.27
CA ARG A 114 -23.45 -9.39 17.24
C ARG A 114 -22.22 -9.27 16.38
N ARG A 115 -21.77 -10.41 15.82
CA ARG A 115 -20.71 -10.42 14.79
C ARG A 115 -21.14 -9.57 13.60
N GLY A 116 -20.23 -8.73 13.12
CA GLY A 116 -20.48 -7.85 11.98
C GLY A 116 -21.16 -6.53 12.35
N ASP A 117 -21.59 -6.32 13.60
CA ASP A 117 -22.08 -5.01 14.04
C ASP A 117 -20.99 -3.94 13.76
N GLY A 118 -21.35 -2.86 13.09
CA GLY A 118 -20.47 -1.71 12.88
C GLY A 118 -20.26 -0.97 14.18
N VAL A 119 -19.00 -0.76 14.57
CA VAL A 119 -18.64 0.04 15.76
C VAL A 119 -18.29 1.45 15.32
N PHE A 120 -17.17 1.62 14.64
CA PHE A 120 -16.75 2.90 14.07
C PHE A 120 -16.95 2.97 12.54
N VAL A 121 -17.24 1.85 11.89
CA VAL A 121 -17.46 1.79 10.44
C VAL A 121 -18.89 1.37 10.15
N MET A 122 -19.61 2.22 9.43
CA MET A 122 -21.02 2.06 9.13
C MET A 122 -21.27 2.13 7.62
N PRO A 123 -22.36 1.54 7.11
CA PRO A 123 -22.80 1.78 5.73
C PRO A 123 -23.09 3.26 5.50
N LYS A 124 -22.91 3.75 4.28
CA LYS A 124 -23.14 5.16 3.91
C LYS A 124 -24.53 5.68 4.30
N GLY A 125 -25.58 4.88 4.14
CA GLY A 125 -26.95 5.25 4.50
C GLY A 125 -27.19 5.51 5.97
N TYR A 126 -26.23 5.19 6.86
CA TYR A 126 -26.30 5.54 8.27
C TYR A 126 -26.33 7.05 8.52
N VAL A 127 -25.76 7.84 7.59
CA VAL A 127 -25.77 9.31 7.66
C VAL A 127 -27.19 9.87 7.75
N ASP A 128 -28.16 9.26 7.06
CA ASP A 128 -29.53 9.74 6.96
C ASP A 128 -30.30 9.55 8.28
N GLN A 129 -29.82 8.68 9.16
CA GLN A 129 -30.40 8.39 10.48
C GLN A 129 -29.95 9.36 11.57
N LEU A 130 -28.99 10.25 11.26
CA LEU A 130 -28.41 11.16 12.25
C LEU A 130 -28.93 12.58 12.15
N PRO A 131 -29.04 13.29 13.30
CA PRO A 131 -29.23 14.73 13.33
C PRO A 131 -28.15 15.44 12.48
N GLU A 132 -28.54 16.51 11.79
CA GLU A 132 -27.65 17.23 10.88
C GLU A 132 -26.35 17.68 11.55
N GLN A 133 -26.42 18.18 12.78
CA GLN A 133 -25.26 18.62 13.57
C GLN A 133 -24.27 17.50 13.88
N GLU A 134 -24.69 16.24 13.90
CA GLU A 134 -23.80 15.10 14.17
C GLU A 134 -23.17 14.53 12.88
N ARG A 135 -23.72 14.84 11.70
CA ARG A 135 -23.19 14.34 10.41
C ARG A 135 -21.74 14.75 10.17
N ARG A 136 -21.27 15.86 10.75
CA ARG A 136 -19.87 16.32 10.67
C ARG A 136 -18.86 15.30 11.23
N PHE A 137 -19.27 14.42 12.12
CA PHE A 137 -18.43 13.36 12.69
C PHE A 137 -18.33 12.12 11.80
N LEU A 138 -19.16 12.03 10.77
CA LEU A 138 -19.10 10.96 9.78
C LEU A 138 -18.20 11.38 8.63
N LYS A 139 -17.23 10.54 8.31
CA LYS A 139 -16.25 10.78 7.29
C LYS A 139 -16.35 9.73 6.19
N PRO A 140 -16.25 10.11 4.90
CA PRO A 140 -16.27 9.16 3.80
C PRO A 140 -15.11 8.18 3.93
N LEU A 141 -15.40 6.89 4.08
CA LEU A 141 -14.41 5.84 4.25
C LEU A 141 -14.23 5.06 2.96
N TYR A 142 -13.00 5.04 2.45
CA TYR A 142 -12.64 4.28 1.27
C TYR A 142 -11.92 2.99 1.64
N GLU A 143 -12.26 1.91 0.94
CA GLU A 143 -11.64 0.60 1.04
C GLU A 143 -10.87 0.27 -0.24
N PRO A 144 -9.98 -0.73 -0.26
CA PRO A 144 -9.19 -1.08 -1.45
C PRO A 144 -10.02 -1.36 -2.71
N VAL A 145 -11.25 -1.85 -2.57
CA VAL A 145 -12.17 -2.15 -3.70
C VAL A 145 -12.57 -0.88 -4.47
N GLN A 146 -12.60 0.29 -3.82
CA GLN A 146 -12.86 1.56 -4.50
C GLN A 146 -11.63 2.19 -5.14
N ALA A 147 -10.43 1.69 -4.85
CA ALA A 147 -9.18 2.27 -5.31
C ALA A 147 -8.75 1.70 -6.68
N GLY A 148 -8.86 2.51 -7.73
CA GLY A 148 -8.25 2.26 -9.04
C GLY A 148 -6.83 2.83 -9.14
N ARG A 149 -6.09 2.44 -10.18
CA ARG A 149 -4.70 2.93 -10.39
C ARG A 149 -4.59 4.45 -10.57
N TYR A 150 -5.63 5.11 -11.04
CA TYR A 150 -5.63 6.56 -11.27
C TYR A 150 -6.80 7.25 -10.58
N ALA A 151 -7.92 6.57 -10.45
CA ALA A 151 -9.17 7.12 -9.96
C ALA A 151 -9.64 6.44 -8.66
N LEU A 152 -10.51 7.13 -7.95
CA LEU A 152 -11.15 6.65 -6.74
C LEU A 152 -12.67 6.63 -6.96
N ASN A 153 -13.28 5.45 -6.83
CA ASN A 153 -14.74 5.29 -6.90
C ASN A 153 -15.42 5.84 -5.64
N ALA A 154 -16.72 6.03 -5.68
CA ALA A 154 -17.47 6.54 -4.54
C ALA A 154 -17.39 5.60 -3.32
N PRO A 155 -17.27 6.13 -2.09
CA PRO A 155 -17.25 5.31 -0.89
C PRO A 155 -18.66 4.77 -0.58
N GLU A 156 -18.71 3.54 -0.07
CA GLU A 156 -19.95 2.88 0.36
C GLU A 156 -20.11 2.89 1.88
N LYS A 157 -19.06 3.29 2.59
CA LYS A 157 -19.01 3.32 4.05
C LYS A 157 -18.64 4.70 4.58
N VAL A 158 -18.94 4.92 5.85
CA VAL A 158 -18.54 6.08 6.63
C VAL A 158 -17.82 5.65 7.90
N LEU A 159 -16.87 6.47 8.33
CA LEU A 159 -16.13 6.33 9.56
C LEU A 159 -16.70 7.31 10.60
N LEU A 160 -17.05 6.83 11.77
CA LEU A 160 -17.30 7.67 12.93
C LEU A 160 -15.96 8.19 13.44
N TYR A 161 -15.63 9.43 13.08
CA TYR A 161 -14.34 10.04 13.38
C TYR A 161 -14.43 10.94 14.61
N LEU A 162 -14.48 10.30 15.78
CA LEU A 162 -14.56 10.95 17.09
C LEU A 162 -13.16 11.03 17.70
N ILE A 163 -12.67 12.26 17.88
CA ILE A 163 -11.34 12.55 18.42
C ILE A 163 -11.42 13.65 19.47
N PRO A 164 -10.43 13.80 20.38
CA PRO A 164 -10.48 14.82 21.43
C PRO A 164 -10.64 16.26 20.93
N SER A 165 -10.11 16.55 19.73
CA SER A 165 -10.05 17.92 19.18
C SER A 165 -11.25 18.32 18.34
N ASN A 166 -12.27 17.44 18.12
CA ASN A 166 -13.40 17.77 17.25
C ASN A 166 -14.75 17.90 17.97
N GLY A 167 -14.76 17.96 19.30
CA GLY A 167 -15.99 18.10 20.08
C GLY A 167 -16.83 16.80 20.10
N ALA A 168 -16.17 15.66 20.14
CA ALA A 168 -16.80 14.33 20.12
C ALA A 168 -17.87 14.12 21.20
N GLU A 169 -17.78 14.83 22.33
CA GLU A 169 -18.77 14.81 23.43
C GLU A 169 -20.15 15.38 23.03
N GLN A 170 -20.23 16.15 21.95
CA GLN A 170 -21.48 16.72 21.41
C GLN A 170 -22.23 15.72 20.52
N ALA A 171 -21.65 14.59 20.19
CA ALA A 171 -22.20 13.57 19.29
C ALA A 171 -23.14 12.60 20.05
N VAL A 172 -24.23 13.11 20.62
CA VAL A 172 -25.10 12.38 21.57
C VAL A 172 -25.65 11.08 20.98
N THR A 173 -26.13 11.10 19.73
CA THR A 173 -26.69 9.92 19.06
C THR A 173 -25.59 8.91 18.76
N LEU A 174 -24.43 9.37 18.29
CA LEU A 174 -23.28 8.50 18.04
C LEU A 174 -22.71 7.92 19.34
N LEU A 175 -22.66 8.68 20.41
CA LEU A 175 -22.23 8.17 21.72
C LEU A 175 -23.21 7.11 22.26
N ARG A 176 -24.51 7.28 22.07
CA ARG A 176 -25.52 6.26 22.40
C ARG A 176 -25.34 4.98 21.58
N HIS A 177 -25.01 5.10 20.28
CA HIS A 177 -24.66 3.95 19.46
C HIS A 177 -23.41 3.23 20.02
N LEU A 178 -22.37 3.97 20.39
CA LEU A 178 -21.12 3.40 20.90
C LEU A 178 -21.25 2.81 22.31
N GLU A 179 -22.24 3.22 23.10
CA GLU A 179 -22.48 2.67 24.46
C GLU A 179 -22.71 1.16 24.40
N LYS A 180 -23.39 0.64 23.38
CA LYS A 180 -23.56 -0.80 23.13
C LYS A 180 -22.21 -1.54 23.10
N PHE A 181 -21.16 -0.90 22.56
CA PHE A 181 -19.84 -1.50 22.35
C PHE A 181 -18.81 -1.10 23.40
N ARG A 182 -19.26 -0.38 24.43
CA ARG A 182 -18.38 0.11 25.50
C ARG A 182 -17.48 -0.96 26.11
N PRO A 183 -17.95 -2.20 26.40
CA PRO A 183 -17.08 -3.24 26.96
C PRO A 183 -15.89 -3.60 26.05
N LEU A 184 -16.07 -3.57 24.73
CA LEU A 184 -14.98 -3.80 23.77
C LEU A 184 -13.95 -2.67 23.80
N MET A 185 -14.42 -1.43 23.88
CA MET A 185 -13.57 -0.26 23.79
C MET A 185 -12.85 0.07 25.11
N GLU A 186 -13.47 -0.23 26.25
CA GLU A 186 -12.84 -0.10 27.57
C GLU A 186 -11.74 -1.15 27.80
N ALA A 187 -11.79 -2.28 27.11
CA ALA A 187 -10.71 -3.28 27.12
C ALA A 187 -9.41 -2.82 26.44
N ARG A 188 -9.44 -1.75 25.65
CA ARG A 188 -8.24 -1.18 25.01
C ARG A 188 -7.28 -0.64 26.06
N ARG A 189 -5.98 -0.91 25.87
CA ARG A 189 -4.92 -0.51 26.80
C ARG A 189 -4.96 0.99 27.15
N GLU A 190 -5.05 1.83 26.14
CA GLU A 190 -5.03 3.30 26.27
C GLU A 190 -6.26 3.82 27.01
N THR A 191 -7.41 3.18 26.82
CA THR A 191 -8.64 3.51 27.57
C THR A 191 -8.51 3.12 29.03
N ARG A 192 -8.02 1.90 29.32
CA ARG A 192 -7.78 1.45 30.71
C ARG A 192 -6.76 2.31 31.47
N MET A 193 -5.78 2.86 30.74
CA MET A 193 -4.78 3.79 31.31
C MET A 193 -5.29 5.23 31.43
N GLY A 194 -6.54 5.51 31.09
CA GLY A 194 -7.13 6.86 31.13
C GLY A 194 -6.57 7.84 30.08
N ARG A 195 -5.80 7.35 29.11
CA ARG A 195 -5.16 8.20 28.08
C ARG A 195 -6.12 8.62 26.97
N MET A 196 -7.25 7.91 26.82
CA MET A 196 -8.29 8.24 25.86
C MET A 196 -9.66 7.81 26.36
N LYS A 197 -10.71 8.48 25.89
CA LYS A 197 -12.10 8.06 26.15
C LYS A 197 -12.44 6.82 25.31
N TYR A 198 -13.36 5.97 25.81
CA TYR A 198 -13.76 4.74 25.12
C TYR A 198 -14.34 5.01 23.72
N TYR A 199 -15.00 6.14 23.49
CA TYR A 199 -15.63 6.51 22.24
C TYR A 199 -14.69 7.17 21.23
N HIS A 200 -13.41 7.41 21.54
CA HIS A 200 -12.46 7.96 20.57
C HIS A 200 -11.92 6.88 19.63
N VAL A 201 -11.70 7.26 18.38
CA VAL A 201 -10.91 6.47 17.41
C VAL A 201 -9.52 6.23 17.99
N HIS A 202 -9.04 4.98 17.94
CA HIS A 202 -7.81 4.57 18.62
C HIS A 202 -6.57 5.29 18.09
N TRP A 203 -6.33 5.20 16.75
CA TRP A 203 -5.25 5.94 16.09
C TRP A 203 -5.79 6.78 14.95
N PRO A 204 -6.21 8.02 15.20
CA PRO A 204 -6.87 8.87 14.21
C PRO A 204 -5.91 9.42 13.16
N ARG A 205 -4.59 9.35 13.40
CA ARG A 205 -3.55 9.97 12.56
C ARG A 205 -3.69 11.50 12.52
N GLN A 206 -2.88 12.14 11.67
CA GLN A 206 -2.99 13.59 11.43
C GLN A 206 -4.08 13.83 10.39
N GLU A 207 -5.17 14.46 10.78
CA GLU A 207 -6.37 14.67 9.96
C GLU A 207 -6.08 15.38 8.63
N ARG A 208 -5.05 16.25 8.58
CA ARG A 208 -4.65 16.97 7.37
C ARG A 208 -4.43 16.07 6.14
N PHE A 209 -4.03 14.81 6.35
CA PHE A 209 -3.83 13.86 5.26
C PHE A 209 -5.14 13.42 4.60
N PHE A 210 -6.27 13.50 5.30
CA PHE A 210 -7.57 13.01 4.84
C PHE A 210 -8.50 14.12 4.35
N ARG A 211 -8.27 15.37 4.78
CA ARG A 211 -9.05 16.55 4.40
C ARG A 211 -8.97 16.81 2.89
N PRO A 212 -9.91 17.62 2.30
CA PRO A 212 -9.84 18.01 0.90
C PRO A 212 -8.48 18.57 0.48
N GLY A 213 -8.12 18.38 -0.79
CA GLY A 213 -6.86 18.78 -1.41
C GLY A 213 -6.06 17.60 -1.96
N PRO A 214 -5.09 17.87 -2.83
CA PRO A 214 -4.34 16.89 -3.58
C PRO A 214 -3.67 15.84 -2.69
N LYS A 215 -3.94 14.57 -2.92
CA LYS A 215 -3.33 13.43 -2.21
C LYS A 215 -3.39 12.15 -3.01
N ILE A 216 -2.61 11.17 -2.61
CA ILE A 216 -2.59 9.82 -3.16
C ILE A 216 -2.96 8.84 -2.05
N LEU A 217 -3.88 7.93 -2.38
CA LEU A 217 -4.20 6.76 -1.57
C LEU A 217 -3.46 5.56 -2.17
N ALA A 218 -2.46 5.05 -1.48
CA ALA A 218 -1.64 3.92 -1.91
C ALA A 218 -2.14 2.63 -1.25
N VAL A 219 -2.67 1.69 -2.02
CA VAL A 219 -3.12 0.39 -1.51
C VAL A 219 -1.92 -0.42 -1.04
N ARG A 220 -1.93 -0.86 0.22
CA ARG A 220 -0.77 -1.53 0.82
C ARG A 220 -0.54 -2.96 0.34
N LYS A 221 -1.60 -3.72 0.08
CA LYS A 221 -1.49 -5.07 -0.47
C LYS A 221 -2.27 -5.14 -1.77
N CYS A 222 -1.58 -5.27 -2.87
CA CYS A 222 -2.17 -5.21 -4.20
C CYS A 222 -1.45 -6.15 -5.18
N ALA A 223 -2.21 -6.65 -6.14
CA ALA A 223 -1.70 -7.47 -7.22
C ALA A 223 -0.82 -6.68 -8.22
N ARG A 224 -1.08 -5.40 -8.36
CA ARG A 224 -0.35 -4.42 -9.16
C ARG A 224 -0.26 -3.13 -8.34
N PRO A 225 0.84 -2.37 -8.36
CA PRO A 225 0.92 -1.08 -7.68
C PRO A 225 -0.30 -0.21 -7.97
N THR A 226 -1.00 0.23 -6.92
CA THR A 226 -2.26 0.96 -7.01
C THR A 226 -2.18 2.21 -6.15
N PHE A 227 -2.08 3.35 -6.83
CA PHE A 227 -1.93 4.69 -6.26
C PHE A 227 -3.02 5.59 -6.85
N SER A 228 -4.11 5.75 -6.10
CA SER A 228 -5.27 6.55 -6.53
C SER A 228 -5.09 8.01 -6.16
N TYR A 229 -5.20 8.91 -7.13
CA TYR A 229 -5.22 10.35 -6.90
C TYR A 229 -6.62 10.82 -6.52
N THR A 230 -6.71 11.76 -5.57
CA THR A 230 -7.97 12.45 -5.24
C THR A 230 -7.71 13.80 -4.58
N GLU A 231 -8.64 14.75 -4.78
CA GLU A 231 -8.71 16.02 -4.06
C GLU A 231 -9.85 16.06 -3.03
N LYS A 232 -10.72 15.03 -3.07
CA LYS A 232 -11.88 14.94 -2.16
C LYS A 232 -11.44 14.64 -0.74
N GLU A 233 -12.33 14.90 0.22
CA GLU A 233 -12.19 14.34 1.56
C GLU A 233 -12.19 12.81 1.46
N ALA A 234 -11.15 12.17 1.97
CA ALA A 234 -10.98 10.72 1.84
C ALA A 234 -10.29 10.13 3.06
N TYR A 235 -11.07 9.43 3.88
CA TYR A 235 -10.56 8.69 5.03
C TYR A 235 -10.34 7.23 4.63
N VAL A 236 -9.27 6.63 5.14
CA VAL A 236 -8.87 5.26 4.85
C VAL A 236 -8.33 4.57 6.10
N MET A 237 -8.48 3.26 6.16
CA MET A 237 -7.89 2.44 7.22
C MET A 237 -6.50 1.91 6.83
N MET A 238 -5.89 1.09 7.68
CA MET A 238 -4.53 0.54 7.54
C MET A 238 -4.26 -0.23 6.25
N ALA A 239 -5.27 -0.52 5.45
CA ALA A 239 -5.09 -1.07 4.11
C ALA A 239 -4.43 -0.07 3.12
N PHE A 240 -4.27 1.19 3.53
CA PHE A 240 -3.66 2.24 2.74
C PHE A 240 -2.51 2.94 3.47
N ASN A 241 -1.62 3.50 2.67
CA ASN A 241 -0.82 4.66 3.01
C ASN A 241 -1.40 5.89 2.29
N VAL A 242 -1.27 7.07 2.90
CA VAL A 242 -1.69 8.34 2.30
C VAL A 242 -0.47 9.22 2.10
N ILE A 243 -0.31 9.74 0.88
CA ILE A 243 0.79 10.63 0.51
C ILE A 243 0.18 12.00 0.18
N ARG A 244 0.73 13.05 0.79
CA ARG A 244 0.35 14.43 0.54
C ARG A 244 1.58 15.33 0.62
N SER A 245 1.92 15.99 -0.48
CA SER A 245 3.05 16.91 -0.58
C SER A 245 2.64 18.14 -1.38
N GLU A 246 3.17 19.29 -1.01
CA GLU A 246 3.04 20.54 -1.77
C GLU A 246 4.28 20.80 -2.64
N ARG A 247 5.31 19.96 -2.52
CA ARG A 247 6.61 20.10 -3.21
C ARG A 247 6.65 19.43 -4.57
N VAL A 248 5.67 18.56 -4.87
CA VAL A 248 5.57 17.81 -6.13
C VAL A 248 4.10 17.61 -6.49
N SER A 249 3.81 17.59 -7.80
CA SER A 249 2.47 17.25 -8.28
C SER A 249 2.04 15.86 -7.84
N MET A 250 0.92 15.77 -7.13
CA MET A 250 0.35 14.48 -6.69
C MET A 250 -0.18 13.66 -7.87
N LYS A 251 -0.68 14.32 -8.96
CA LYS A 251 -1.08 13.63 -10.20
C LYS A 251 0.12 12.96 -10.86
N TYR A 252 1.21 13.71 -11.03
CA TYR A 252 2.46 13.19 -11.57
C TYR A 252 2.98 12.01 -10.73
N LEU A 253 3.00 12.19 -9.40
CA LEU A 253 3.53 11.16 -8.52
C LEU A 253 2.67 9.89 -8.54
N ALA A 254 1.33 10.01 -8.64
CA ALA A 254 0.43 8.87 -8.82
C ALA A 254 0.69 8.16 -10.16
N ALA A 255 0.89 8.93 -11.26
CA ALA A 255 1.23 8.40 -12.57
C ALA A 255 2.55 7.62 -12.53
N LEU A 256 3.59 8.22 -11.95
CA LEU A 256 4.90 7.59 -11.79
C LEU A 256 4.80 6.28 -11.00
N PHE A 257 4.17 6.28 -9.83
CA PHE A 257 4.06 5.10 -8.99
C PHE A 257 3.19 3.99 -9.58
N ASN A 258 2.25 4.33 -10.46
CA ASN A 258 1.45 3.37 -11.22
C ASN A 258 2.15 2.85 -12.48
N SER A 259 3.24 3.46 -12.93
CA SER A 259 3.93 3.09 -14.16
C SER A 259 4.55 1.69 -14.10
N ARG A 260 4.75 1.08 -15.27
CA ARG A 260 5.47 -0.17 -15.44
C ARG A 260 6.91 -0.08 -14.92
N LEU A 261 7.56 1.06 -15.10
CA LEU A 261 8.92 1.30 -14.59
C LEU A 261 8.97 1.24 -13.05
N MET A 262 8.03 1.87 -12.35
CA MET A 262 7.97 1.77 -10.89
C MET A 262 7.47 0.41 -10.41
N GLN A 263 6.62 -0.28 -11.16
CA GLN A 263 6.27 -1.67 -10.88
C GLN A 263 7.51 -2.56 -10.89
N PHE A 264 8.40 -2.38 -11.89
CA PHE A 264 9.70 -3.06 -11.96
C PHE A 264 10.55 -2.77 -10.72
N TRP A 265 10.66 -1.49 -10.35
CA TRP A 265 11.43 -1.09 -9.16
C TRP A 265 10.88 -1.72 -7.88
N PHE A 266 9.57 -1.64 -7.65
CA PHE A 266 8.91 -2.26 -6.49
C PHE A 266 9.07 -3.78 -6.48
N LEU A 267 9.07 -4.43 -7.64
CA LEU A 267 9.31 -5.87 -7.76
C LEU A 267 10.72 -6.26 -7.29
N ARG A 268 11.71 -5.42 -7.55
CA ARG A 268 13.13 -5.71 -7.25
C ARG A 268 13.64 -5.13 -5.94
N ARG A 269 13.11 -4.00 -5.50
CA ARG A 269 13.54 -3.25 -4.29
C ARG A 269 12.44 -3.11 -3.24
N GLY A 270 11.22 -3.48 -3.56
CA GLY A 270 10.08 -3.49 -2.66
C GLY A 270 9.97 -4.78 -1.84
N LYS A 271 8.80 -4.99 -1.29
CA LYS A 271 8.46 -6.19 -0.53
C LYS A 271 7.32 -6.92 -1.21
N MET A 272 7.48 -8.22 -1.35
CA MET A 272 6.47 -9.11 -1.89
C MET A 272 5.93 -10.06 -0.81
N GLN A 273 4.65 -10.37 -0.88
CA GLN A 273 4.02 -11.42 -0.08
C GLN A 273 3.29 -12.38 -1.04
N GLY A 274 3.96 -13.48 -1.40
CA GLY A 274 3.55 -14.28 -2.55
C GLY A 274 3.57 -13.42 -3.81
N ASP A 275 2.49 -13.42 -4.56
CA ASP A 275 2.34 -12.65 -5.79
C ASP A 275 1.81 -11.23 -5.58
N PHE A 276 1.64 -10.79 -4.35
CA PHE A 276 1.16 -9.44 -4.02
C PHE A 276 2.31 -8.52 -3.64
N PHE A 277 2.26 -7.32 -4.17
CA PHE A 277 3.09 -6.21 -3.68
C PHE A 277 2.64 -5.80 -2.29
N GLN A 278 3.60 -5.63 -1.40
CA GLN A 278 3.37 -5.03 -0.08
C GLN A 278 3.95 -3.62 -0.05
N MET A 279 3.08 -2.62 -0.33
CA MET A 279 3.43 -1.20 -0.37
C MET A 279 3.49 -0.63 1.05
N ASP A 280 4.44 -1.14 1.85
CA ASP A 280 4.74 -0.54 3.15
C ASP A 280 5.39 0.85 2.97
N THR A 281 5.46 1.63 4.04
CA THR A 281 6.01 2.98 4.01
C THR A 281 7.45 3.04 3.48
N ALA A 282 8.31 2.10 3.90
CA ALA A 282 9.72 2.13 3.54
C ALA A 282 10.01 1.94 2.03
N PRO A 283 9.40 0.98 1.31
CA PRO A 283 9.54 0.88 -0.14
C PRO A 283 9.13 2.16 -0.88
N VAL A 284 7.99 2.76 -0.50
CA VAL A 284 7.48 3.96 -1.17
C VAL A 284 8.41 5.17 -0.94
N LEU A 285 8.92 5.35 0.27
CA LEU A 285 9.85 6.43 0.59
C LEU A 285 11.23 6.29 -0.07
N ARG A 286 11.64 5.05 -0.38
CA ARG A 286 12.91 4.78 -1.07
C ARG A 286 12.80 4.87 -2.59
N ALA A 287 11.58 4.90 -3.14
CA ALA A 287 11.38 4.96 -4.59
C ALA A 287 12.18 6.11 -5.24
N PRO A 288 12.88 5.85 -6.35
CA PRO A 288 13.75 6.82 -7.01
C PRO A 288 12.95 7.84 -7.82
N ILE A 289 12.33 8.81 -7.16
CA ILE A 289 11.48 9.82 -7.80
C ILE A 289 12.34 10.78 -8.60
N ARG A 290 12.05 10.91 -9.91
CA ARG A 290 12.58 11.94 -10.80
C ARG A 290 11.45 12.87 -11.22
N VAL A 291 11.52 14.13 -10.83
CA VAL A 291 10.59 15.18 -11.27
C VAL A 291 11.15 15.80 -12.55
N PRO A 292 10.44 15.71 -13.69
CA PRO A 292 10.90 16.24 -14.97
C PRO A 292 10.67 17.75 -15.09
N GLY A 293 11.14 18.33 -16.18
CA GLY A 293 10.80 19.70 -16.56
C GLY A 293 9.31 19.88 -16.87
N LEU A 294 8.84 21.12 -16.85
CA LEU A 294 7.41 21.47 -16.98
C LEU A 294 6.67 20.84 -18.17
N PRO A 295 7.23 20.74 -19.38
CA PRO A 295 6.51 20.16 -20.50
C PRO A 295 6.12 18.69 -20.27
N LEU A 296 7.08 17.85 -19.84
CA LEU A 296 6.84 16.44 -19.55
C LEU A 296 5.96 16.25 -18.31
N LEU A 297 6.09 17.12 -17.30
CA LEU A 297 5.23 17.13 -16.12
C LEU A 297 3.76 17.33 -16.50
N ARG A 298 3.47 18.35 -17.32
CA ARG A 298 2.11 18.66 -17.79
C ARG A 298 1.53 17.53 -18.66
N GLU A 299 2.35 16.91 -19.50
CA GLU A 299 1.88 15.77 -20.30
C GLU A 299 1.52 14.58 -19.42
N ALA A 300 2.31 14.28 -18.40
CA ALA A 300 2.00 13.24 -17.42
C ALA A 300 0.69 13.54 -16.65
N GLU A 301 0.50 14.78 -16.23
CA GLU A 301 -0.74 15.21 -15.57
C GLU A 301 -1.96 15.08 -16.47
N ARG A 302 -1.85 15.49 -17.73
CA ARG A 302 -2.91 15.36 -18.73
C ARG A 302 -3.31 13.90 -18.97
N LEU A 303 -2.34 13.02 -19.13
CA LEU A 303 -2.58 11.58 -19.27
C LEU A 303 -3.20 10.98 -18.00
N ALA A 304 -2.73 11.41 -16.81
CA ALA A 304 -3.30 10.96 -15.55
C ALA A 304 -4.77 11.38 -15.40
N ASP A 305 -5.13 12.60 -15.80
CA ASP A 305 -6.51 13.08 -15.79
C ASP A 305 -7.39 12.29 -16.76
N ALA A 306 -6.91 11.99 -17.98
CA ALA A 306 -7.62 11.18 -18.95
C ALA A 306 -7.87 9.75 -18.42
N LEU A 307 -6.83 9.11 -17.88
CA LEU A 307 -6.92 7.77 -17.28
C LEU A 307 -7.80 7.71 -16.02
N ALA A 308 -7.89 8.82 -15.27
CA ALA A 308 -8.79 8.93 -14.13
C ALA A 308 -10.26 9.03 -14.52
N VAL A 309 -10.58 9.64 -15.66
CA VAL A 309 -11.94 9.72 -16.20
C VAL A 309 -12.35 8.37 -16.78
N ARG A 310 -11.50 7.78 -17.60
CA ARG A 310 -11.73 6.48 -18.25
C ARG A 310 -10.40 5.78 -18.49
N TYR A 311 -10.24 4.59 -17.93
CA TYR A 311 -9.08 3.77 -18.24
C TYR A 311 -9.04 3.38 -19.71
N CYS A 312 -7.93 3.65 -20.38
CA CYS A 312 -7.64 3.31 -21.76
C CYS A 312 -6.25 2.68 -21.84
N PRO A 313 -6.12 1.43 -22.34
CA PRO A 313 -4.82 0.73 -22.42
C PRO A 313 -3.77 1.49 -23.23
N GLU A 314 -4.17 2.16 -24.31
CA GLU A 314 -3.28 2.94 -25.18
C GLU A 314 -2.72 4.16 -24.44
N GLU A 315 -3.53 4.85 -23.65
CA GLU A 315 -3.08 5.97 -22.81
C GLU A 315 -2.23 5.51 -21.64
N ASP A 316 -2.54 4.34 -21.03
CA ASP A 316 -1.70 3.74 -19.99
C ASP A 316 -0.32 3.33 -20.57
N GLU A 317 -0.26 2.84 -21.80
CA GLU A 317 1.00 2.55 -22.47
C GLU A 317 1.79 3.83 -22.79
N ARG A 318 1.14 4.87 -23.31
CA ARG A 318 1.79 6.19 -23.51
C ARG A 318 2.32 6.77 -22.20
N MET A 319 1.61 6.59 -21.08
CA MET A 319 2.10 6.97 -19.76
C MET A 319 3.36 6.17 -19.39
N ASN A 320 3.40 4.86 -19.66
CA ASN A 320 4.58 4.04 -19.41
C ASN A 320 5.79 4.51 -20.23
N GLU A 321 5.59 4.76 -21.53
CA GLU A 321 6.62 5.28 -22.43
C GLU A 321 7.16 6.64 -21.95
N LEU A 322 6.24 7.55 -21.56
CA LEU A 322 6.61 8.86 -21.01
C LEU A 322 7.48 8.73 -19.75
N MET A 323 7.14 7.82 -18.84
CA MET A 323 7.94 7.60 -17.63
C MET A 323 9.31 7.01 -17.96
N GLU A 324 9.39 6.10 -18.93
CA GLU A 324 10.64 5.53 -19.42
C GLU A 324 11.53 6.59 -20.11
N ASP A 325 10.94 7.52 -20.87
CA ASP A 325 11.62 8.68 -21.47
C ASP A 325 12.16 9.63 -20.40
N ILE A 326 11.37 9.94 -19.38
CA ILE A 326 11.78 10.78 -18.25
C ILE A 326 13.05 10.21 -17.58
N TYR A 327 13.18 8.88 -17.48
CA TYR A 327 14.36 8.21 -16.93
C TYR A 327 15.45 7.94 -17.98
N GLY A 328 15.21 8.27 -19.25
CA GLY A 328 16.16 8.11 -20.36
C GLY A 328 16.47 6.65 -20.66
N LEU A 329 15.48 5.76 -20.64
CA LEU A 329 15.67 4.34 -20.93
C LEU A 329 15.94 4.12 -22.42
N SER A 330 16.95 3.31 -22.71
CA SER A 330 17.17 2.77 -24.06
C SER A 330 16.13 1.71 -24.43
N PRO A 331 15.95 1.37 -25.71
CA PRO A 331 15.06 0.29 -26.13
C PRO A 331 15.33 -1.04 -25.42
N GLN A 332 16.60 -1.39 -25.21
CA GLN A 332 17.03 -2.62 -24.52
C GLN A 332 16.61 -2.59 -23.03
N GLU A 333 16.77 -1.45 -22.36
CA GLU A 333 16.36 -1.29 -20.97
C GLU A 333 14.84 -1.35 -20.80
N ARG A 334 14.06 -0.82 -21.75
CA ARG A 334 12.59 -0.96 -21.78
C ARG A 334 12.17 -2.42 -21.88
N GLU A 335 12.86 -3.20 -22.75
CA GLU A 335 12.59 -4.64 -22.87
C GLU A 335 12.84 -5.38 -21.55
N VAL A 336 13.90 -5.05 -20.81
CA VAL A 336 14.16 -5.60 -19.46
C VAL A 336 13.01 -5.33 -18.51
N VAL A 337 12.45 -4.10 -18.52
CA VAL A 337 11.29 -3.74 -17.68
C VAL A 337 10.06 -4.55 -18.07
N ILE A 338 9.78 -4.66 -19.38
CA ILE A 338 8.62 -5.40 -19.90
C ILE A 338 8.70 -6.87 -19.51
N GLN A 339 9.82 -7.52 -19.73
CA GLN A 339 10.04 -8.94 -19.42
C GLN A 339 9.92 -9.20 -17.91
N ALA A 340 10.51 -8.35 -17.06
CA ALA A 340 10.43 -8.50 -15.62
C ALA A 340 8.99 -8.36 -15.10
N CYS A 341 8.20 -7.47 -15.68
CA CYS A 341 6.78 -7.28 -15.26
C CYS A 341 5.86 -8.37 -15.84
N SER A 342 6.13 -8.89 -17.04
CA SER A 342 5.34 -9.94 -17.70
C SER A 342 5.49 -11.30 -17.03
N SER A 343 6.68 -11.63 -16.53
CA SER A 343 6.93 -12.88 -15.79
C SER A 343 6.07 -13.03 -14.52
N MET A 344 5.59 -11.93 -13.94
CA MET A 344 4.62 -11.96 -12.84
C MET A 344 3.20 -12.34 -13.27
N ARG A 345 2.80 -12.01 -14.51
CA ARG A 345 1.45 -12.33 -15.03
C ARG A 345 1.33 -13.81 -15.35
N ALA A 346 2.33 -14.40 -15.98
CA ALA A 346 2.36 -15.83 -16.33
C ALA A 346 2.25 -16.74 -15.10
N GLY A 347 2.82 -16.35 -13.96
CA GLY A 347 2.69 -17.09 -12.70
C GLY A 347 1.29 -17.03 -12.06
N ARG A 348 0.40 -16.14 -12.52
CA ARG A 348 -0.98 -15.99 -12.01
C ARG A 348 -2.01 -16.76 -12.83
N GLU A 349 -1.82 -16.85 -14.12
CA GLU A 349 -2.73 -17.57 -15.03
C GLU A 349 -2.68 -19.10 -14.83
N SER A 350 -1.67 -19.58 -14.11
CA SER A 350 -1.50 -20.99 -13.76
C SER A 350 -2.13 -21.40 -12.42
N LEU A 351 -2.77 -20.49 -11.69
CA LEU A 351 -3.49 -20.82 -10.45
C LEU A 351 -4.98 -21.00 -10.79
N PRO A 352 -5.62 -22.16 -10.47
CA PRO A 352 -7.07 -22.31 -10.59
C PRO A 352 -7.77 -21.33 -9.64
N GLU A 353 -8.93 -20.81 -10.11
CA GLU A 353 -9.82 -19.90 -9.36
C GLU A 353 -10.28 -20.47 -8.01
#